data_64c0fd989d6ee68c1dfdd940e8690d42
#
_entry.id   64c0fd989d6ee68c1dfdd940e8690d42
#
_cell.length_a   1.000
_cell.length_b   1.000
_cell.length_c   1.000
_cell.angle_alpha   90.00
_cell.angle_beta   90.00
_cell.angle_gamma   90.00
#
_symmetry.space_group_name_H-M   'P 1'
#
loop_
_entity.id
_entity.type
_entity.pdbx_description
1 polymer ?
#
loop_
_entity_poly.entity_id
_entity_poly.type
_entity_poly.pdbx_seq_one_letter_code
_entity_poly.pdbx_strand_id
1 'polypeptide(L)'
;MTAPETRTAPFGRMLCAMITPFTSSGALDPDAAGRHAAALVADGCDGLVLNGTTGESPTTTDAEKAALLRAVRAAVGDRVPIVAGVGGPDTRHTIDLARQAERAGADGLLVVAPYYSRPPQAAVETYFRRVADATGLPLMLYDIPDRTGIRVEPETLLRLAGHPRVVAVKDCAYDLLGSTKVIGATSLAYYSGCDELNLPLYAVGAAGCVSTVANVAPRQLRALLDAFDAGNTAEAARINRLLTPLTELMTASGLPGTVTAKALLGAGPVREPLQPAGRGATDGLRRAYEELLTTTGRCPSPAPVP
;
A
#
# COMPACT_ATOMS: atom_id res chain seq x y z
N MET A 1 -0.92 22.00 -26.39
CA MET A 1 -1.07 21.13 -25.20
C MET A 1 0.27 21.17 -24.49
N THR A 2 0.35 21.80 -23.32
CA THR A 2 1.53 21.75 -22.43
C THR A 2 1.73 20.30 -22.01
N ALA A 3 3.00 19.85 -21.99
CA ALA A 3 3.36 18.53 -21.45
C ALA A 3 2.74 18.39 -20.04
N PRO A 4 2.26 17.20 -19.66
CA PRO A 4 1.74 16.99 -18.32
C PRO A 4 2.84 17.38 -17.32
N GLU A 5 2.50 18.25 -16.36
CA GLU A 5 3.39 18.57 -15.25
C GLU A 5 3.87 17.26 -14.64
N THR A 6 5.17 17.13 -14.48
CA THR A 6 5.80 15.95 -13.89
C THR A 6 5.25 15.76 -12.48
N ARG A 7 4.44 14.73 -12.28
CA ARG A 7 3.87 14.38 -10.97
C ARG A 7 4.99 14.04 -10.00
N THR A 8 5.05 14.75 -8.89
CA THR A 8 6.00 14.42 -7.85
C THR A 8 5.56 13.12 -7.19
N ALA A 9 6.38 12.08 -7.25
CA ALA A 9 6.12 10.77 -6.65
C ALA A 9 7.24 10.45 -5.63
N PRO A 10 7.18 11.01 -4.40
CA PRO A 10 8.28 10.96 -3.45
C PRO A 10 8.67 9.53 -3.03
N PHE A 11 7.80 8.57 -3.23
CA PHE A 11 8.04 7.15 -2.91
C PHE A 11 8.02 6.25 -4.15
N GLY A 12 8.06 6.83 -5.37
CA GLY A 12 7.84 6.11 -6.61
C GLY A 12 6.37 6.07 -7.01
N ARG A 13 6.04 5.51 -8.18
CA ARG A 13 4.67 5.47 -8.73
C ARG A 13 3.90 4.22 -8.31
N MET A 14 4.58 3.07 -8.29
CA MET A 14 3.97 1.79 -7.95
C MET A 14 4.56 1.22 -6.67
N LEU A 15 3.82 1.31 -5.59
CA LEU A 15 4.19 0.75 -4.30
C LEU A 15 3.40 -0.51 -4.02
N CYS A 16 4.07 -1.55 -3.47
CA CYS A 16 3.38 -2.73 -2.96
C CYS A 16 3.03 -2.55 -1.48
N ALA A 17 1.75 -2.68 -1.12
CA ALA A 17 1.32 -2.91 0.24
C ALA A 17 1.68 -4.37 0.61
N MET A 18 2.92 -4.58 1.05
CA MET A 18 3.51 -5.89 1.19
C MET A 18 2.86 -6.69 2.32
N ILE A 19 2.60 -7.99 2.06
CA ILE A 19 2.23 -8.94 3.10
C ILE A 19 3.39 -9.15 4.08
N THR A 20 3.07 -9.61 5.30
CA THR A 20 4.07 -10.08 6.27
C THR A 20 4.07 -11.60 6.29
N PRO A 21 5.07 -12.28 5.72
CA PRO A 21 5.19 -13.73 5.78
C PRO A 21 5.36 -14.23 7.21
N PHE A 22 4.69 -15.34 7.53
CA PHE A 22 4.86 -16.04 8.79
C PHE A 22 5.24 -17.49 8.53
N THR A 23 6.00 -18.08 9.47
CA THR A 23 6.27 -19.53 9.51
C THR A 23 4.98 -20.31 9.77
N SER A 24 5.00 -21.61 9.59
CA SER A 24 3.86 -22.49 9.92
C SER A 24 3.40 -22.40 11.37
N SER A 25 4.29 -21.97 12.28
CA SER A 25 3.96 -21.71 13.69
C SER A 25 3.35 -20.32 13.96
N GLY A 26 3.23 -19.48 12.93
CA GLY A 26 2.74 -18.11 13.06
C GLY A 26 3.80 -17.09 13.52
N ALA A 27 5.06 -17.46 13.65
CA ALA A 27 6.15 -16.52 13.91
C ALA A 27 6.50 -15.72 12.65
N LEU A 28 7.03 -14.50 12.82
CA LEU A 28 7.56 -13.72 11.69
C LEU A 28 8.63 -14.54 10.94
N ASP A 29 8.56 -14.55 9.60
CA ASP A 29 9.58 -15.12 8.72
C ASP A 29 10.35 -14.01 8.00
N PRO A 30 11.47 -13.52 8.57
CA PRO A 30 12.24 -12.43 8.00
C PRO A 30 12.89 -12.79 6.65
N ASP A 31 13.29 -14.05 6.49
CA ASP A 31 13.93 -14.53 5.27
C ASP A 31 12.95 -14.59 4.10
N ALA A 32 11.76 -15.11 4.33
CA ALA A 32 10.67 -15.09 3.35
C ALA A 32 10.27 -13.66 3.00
N ALA A 33 10.21 -12.77 3.98
CA ALA A 33 9.91 -11.35 3.75
C ALA A 33 10.99 -10.68 2.88
N GLY A 34 12.28 -10.93 3.14
CA GLY A 34 13.38 -10.42 2.33
C GLY A 34 13.34 -10.95 0.90
N ARG A 35 13.08 -12.25 0.70
CA ARG A 35 12.96 -12.84 -0.65
C ARG A 35 11.76 -12.24 -1.41
N HIS A 36 10.62 -12.10 -0.76
CA HIS A 36 9.43 -11.51 -1.38
C HIS A 36 9.67 -10.05 -1.79
N ALA A 37 10.25 -9.25 -0.89
CA ALA A 37 10.61 -7.87 -1.17
C ALA A 37 11.56 -7.74 -2.37
N ALA A 38 12.59 -8.57 -2.44
CA ALA A 38 13.55 -8.58 -3.55
C ALA A 38 12.88 -8.94 -4.89
N ALA A 39 11.94 -9.90 -4.89
CA ALA A 39 11.16 -10.27 -6.06
C ALA A 39 10.26 -9.12 -6.51
N LEU A 40 9.54 -8.46 -5.61
CA LEU A 40 8.69 -7.31 -5.92
C LEU A 40 9.48 -6.17 -6.59
N VAL A 41 10.66 -5.87 -6.07
CA VAL A 41 11.54 -4.84 -6.65
C VAL A 41 12.04 -5.26 -8.04
N ALA A 42 12.45 -6.53 -8.21
CA ALA A 42 12.86 -7.05 -9.50
C ALA A 42 11.72 -7.04 -10.55
N ASP A 43 10.48 -7.17 -10.09
CA ASP A 43 9.27 -7.15 -10.91
C ASP A 43 8.68 -5.74 -11.11
N GLY A 44 9.41 -4.69 -10.70
CA GLY A 44 9.14 -3.30 -11.06
C GLY A 44 8.39 -2.49 -10.01
N CYS A 45 8.30 -2.94 -8.74
CA CYS A 45 7.84 -2.05 -7.67
C CYS A 45 8.86 -0.92 -7.43
N ASP A 46 8.38 0.32 -7.43
CA ASP A 46 9.18 1.52 -7.15
C ASP A 46 9.35 1.75 -5.65
N GLY A 47 8.54 1.12 -4.81
CA GLY A 47 8.59 1.26 -3.36
C GLY A 47 7.82 0.16 -2.65
N LEU A 48 8.10 -0.02 -1.36
CA LEU A 48 7.47 -1.02 -0.52
C LEU A 48 6.82 -0.36 0.69
N VAL A 49 5.57 -0.75 0.98
CA VAL A 49 4.86 -0.33 2.20
C VAL A 49 4.77 -1.52 3.14
N LEU A 50 5.47 -1.45 4.26
CA LEU A 50 5.51 -2.50 5.28
C LEU A 50 4.63 -2.13 6.47
N ASN A 51 4.21 -3.12 7.25
CA ASN A 51 3.41 -2.90 8.47
C ASN A 51 2.10 -2.11 8.23
N GLY A 52 1.56 -2.15 7.00
CA GLY A 52 0.23 -1.64 6.69
C GLY A 52 -0.86 -2.67 7.02
N THR A 53 -2.10 -2.39 6.59
CA THR A 53 -3.24 -3.31 6.75
C THR A 53 -2.96 -4.67 6.11
N THR A 54 -2.45 -4.67 4.88
CA THR A 54 -2.08 -5.90 4.14
C THR A 54 -0.95 -6.67 4.83
N GLY A 55 -0.07 -5.96 5.54
CA GLY A 55 1.02 -6.53 6.35
C GLY A 55 0.61 -6.98 7.75
N GLU A 56 -0.68 -7.10 8.06
CA GLU A 56 -1.20 -7.54 9.36
C GLU A 56 -0.72 -6.69 10.54
N SER A 57 -0.62 -5.37 10.35
CA SER A 57 -0.14 -4.45 11.40
C SER A 57 -0.82 -4.61 12.77
N PRO A 58 -2.16 -4.86 12.86
CA PRO A 58 -2.83 -5.02 14.15
C PRO A 58 -2.38 -6.25 14.95
N THR A 59 -1.85 -7.28 14.30
CA THR A 59 -1.48 -8.57 14.93
C THR A 59 0.03 -8.79 15.00
N THR A 60 0.82 -7.81 14.56
CA THR A 60 2.29 -7.81 14.72
C THR A 60 2.71 -6.95 15.91
N THR A 61 3.66 -7.43 16.70
CA THR A 61 4.27 -6.67 17.80
C THR A 61 5.18 -5.56 17.27
N ASP A 62 5.49 -4.56 18.12
CA ASP A 62 6.43 -3.50 17.76
C ASP A 62 7.82 -4.04 17.42
N ALA A 63 8.27 -5.08 18.12
CA ALA A 63 9.53 -5.77 17.85
C ALA A 63 9.53 -6.43 16.47
N GLU A 64 8.44 -7.10 16.09
CA GLU A 64 8.28 -7.73 14.77
C GLU A 64 8.23 -6.69 13.66
N LYS A 65 7.55 -5.54 13.88
CA LYS A 65 7.54 -4.44 12.92
C LYS A 65 8.96 -3.94 12.60
N ALA A 66 9.78 -3.73 13.63
CA ALA A 66 11.16 -3.32 13.45
C ALA A 66 12.03 -4.43 12.81
N ALA A 67 11.81 -5.70 13.17
CA ALA A 67 12.53 -6.83 12.59
C ALA A 67 12.23 -6.98 11.09
N LEU A 68 10.96 -6.85 10.70
CA LEU A 68 10.52 -6.87 9.29
C LEU A 68 11.18 -5.75 8.49
N LEU A 69 11.18 -4.50 9.01
CA LEU A 69 11.83 -3.37 8.34
C LEU A 69 13.31 -3.64 8.09
N ARG A 70 14.05 -4.11 9.10
CA ARG A 70 15.48 -4.44 8.96
C ARG A 70 15.72 -5.56 7.97
N ALA A 71 14.93 -6.62 7.98
CA ALA A 71 15.07 -7.75 7.07
C ALA A 71 14.83 -7.33 5.61
N VAL A 72 13.79 -6.56 5.36
CA VAL A 72 13.50 -6.05 4.01
C VAL A 72 14.59 -5.06 3.57
N ARG A 73 15.02 -4.12 4.43
CA ARG A 73 16.11 -3.19 4.10
C ARG A 73 17.40 -3.96 3.75
N ALA A 74 17.74 -4.99 4.50
CA ALA A 74 18.90 -5.83 4.20
C ALA A 74 18.81 -6.52 2.83
N ALA A 75 17.60 -6.93 2.42
CA ALA A 75 17.36 -7.62 1.15
C ALA A 75 17.33 -6.68 -0.06
N VAL A 76 16.73 -5.48 0.09
CA VAL A 76 16.56 -4.56 -1.04
C VAL A 76 17.61 -3.44 -1.08
N GLY A 77 18.34 -3.18 0.01
CA GLY A 77 19.27 -2.05 0.10
C GLY A 77 18.55 -0.73 -0.14
N ASP A 78 19.21 0.20 -0.79
CA ASP A 78 18.68 1.54 -1.13
C ASP A 78 18.05 1.59 -2.54
N ARG A 79 17.71 0.43 -3.11
CA ARG A 79 17.15 0.37 -4.48
C ARG A 79 15.77 1.00 -4.60
N VAL A 80 14.98 0.95 -3.55
CA VAL A 80 13.63 1.51 -3.48
C VAL A 80 13.33 2.03 -2.08
N PRO A 81 12.49 3.06 -1.93
CA PRO A 81 12.04 3.52 -0.63
C PRO A 81 11.18 2.48 0.09
N ILE A 82 11.36 2.41 1.41
CA ILE A 82 10.54 1.62 2.34
C ILE A 82 9.71 2.56 3.19
N VAL A 83 8.40 2.49 3.05
CA VAL A 83 7.43 3.27 3.82
C VAL A 83 6.86 2.39 4.93
N ALA A 84 7.02 2.81 6.18
CA ALA A 84 6.59 2.04 7.35
C ALA A 84 5.21 2.46 7.84
N GLY A 85 4.28 1.51 7.96
CA GLY A 85 3.00 1.69 8.64
C GLY A 85 3.19 1.80 10.15
N VAL A 86 2.83 2.96 10.72
CA VAL A 86 3.01 3.27 12.15
C VAL A 86 1.74 3.79 12.82
N GLY A 87 0.69 4.12 12.04
CA GLY A 87 -0.54 4.72 12.55
C GLY A 87 -1.33 3.80 13.48
N GLY A 88 -1.96 4.40 14.47
CA GLY A 88 -2.79 3.72 15.47
C GLY A 88 -3.75 4.68 16.16
N PRO A 89 -4.63 4.19 17.06
CA PRO A 89 -5.58 5.02 17.77
C PRO A 89 -4.95 5.88 18.89
N ASP A 90 -3.74 5.51 19.34
CA ASP A 90 -2.99 6.25 20.37
C ASP A 90 -1.85 7.05 19.71
N THR A 91 -1.92 8.38 19.87
CA THR A 91 -0.91 9.31 19.31
C THR A 91 0.48 9.06 19.88
N ARG A 92 0.59 8.74 21.17
CA ARG A 92 1.90 8.50 21.81
C ARG A 92 2.55 7.26 21.24
N HIS A 93 1.82 6.15 21.19
CA HIS A 93 2.31 4.90 20.62
C HIS A 93 2.65 5.06 19.14
N THR A 94 1.84 5.80 18.37
CA THR A 94 2.14 6.11 16.95
C THR A 94 3.47 6.87 16.81
N ILE A 95 3.75 7.84 17.68
CA ILE A 95 5.03 8.57 17.72
C ILE A 95 6.19 7.62 18.05
N ASP A 96 6.03 6.74 19.01
CA ASP A 96 7.05 5.75 19.38
C ASP A 96 7.36 4.79 18.24
N LEU A 97 6.33 4.32 17.54
CA LEU A 97 6.47 3.50 16.32
C LEU A 97 7.14 4.27 15.17
N ALA A 98 6.82 5.56 14.99
CA ALA A 98 7.45 6.39 13.98
C ALA A 98 8.96 6.52 14.21
N ARG A 99 9.38 6.80 15.45
CA ARG A 99 10.79 6.85 15.85
C ARG A 99 11.49 5.49 15.72
N GLN A 100 10.77 4.40 16.03
CA GLN A 100 11.28 3.05 15.85
C GLN A 100 11.50 2.73 14.36
N ALA A 101 10.55 3.10 13.49
CA ALA A 101 10.67 2.91 12.04
C ALA A 101 11.86 3.69 11.44
N GLU A 102 12.05 4.95 11.87
CA GLU A 102 13.22 5.76 11.48
C GLU A 102 14.54 5.06 11.85
N ARG A 103 14.67 4.60 13.10
CA ARG A 103 15.86 3.84 13.55
C ARG A 103 16.02 2.49 12.85
N ALA A 104 14.94 1.89 12.36
CA ALA A 104 14.96 0.61 11.62
C ALA A 104 15.23 0.78 10.11
N GLY A 105 15.44 2.02 9.63
CA GLY A 105 15.82 2.31 8.24
C GLY A 105 14.65 2.51 7.29
N ALA A 106 13.49 2.97 7.77
CA ALA A 106 12.41 3.43 6.90
C ALA A 106 12.78 4.76 6.22
N ASP A 107 12.31 4.97 4.97
CA ASP A 107 12.48 6.21 4.22
C ASP A 107 11.26 7.13 4.33
N GLY A 108 10.15 6.61 4.84
CA GLY A 108 8.91 7.36 5.05
C GLY A 108 7.96 6.63 5.98
N LEU A 109 6.93 7.34 6.38
CA LEU A 109 5.90 6.84 7.29
C LEU A 109 4.56 6.76 6.58
N LEU A 110 3.82 5.65 6.76
CA LEU A 110 2.40 5.55 6.45
C LEU A 110 1.61 5.66 7.75
N VAL A 111 0.81 6.71 7.89
CA VAL A 111 0.07 6.99 9.12
C VAL A 111 -1.42 6.93 8.82
N VAL A 112 -2.11 5.88 9.30
CA VAL A 112 -3.56 5.76 9.17
C VAL A 112 -4.27 6.72 10.10
N ALA A 113 -5.43 7.26 9.66
CA ALA A 113 -6.28 8.08 10.53
C ALA A 113 -6.61 7.35 11.84
N PRO A 114 -6.63 8.06 13.00
CA PRO A 114 -6.85 7.43 14.29
C PRO A 114 -8.25 6.78 14.34
N TYR A 115 -8.27 5.45 14.40
CA TYR A 115 -9.48 4.65 14.30
C TYR A 115 -10.14 4.42 15.67
N TYR A 116 -11.36 3.86 15.64
CA TYR A 116 -12.19 3.46 16.77
C TYR A 116 -12.81 4.64 17.54
N SER A 117 -12.02 5.58 18.07
CA SER A 117 -12.52 6.71 18.88
C SER A 117 -13.19 7.82 18.07
N ARG A 118 -13.04 7.83 16.74
CA ARG A 118 -13.66 8.77 15.79
C ARG A 118 -13.53 10.23 16.22
N PRO A 119 -12.32 10.76 16.39
CA PRO A 119 -12.11 12.13 16.86
C PRO A 119 -12.58 13.15 15.82
N PRO A 120 -12.90 14.40 16.22
CA PRO A 120 -13.25 15.46 15.29
C PRO A 120 -12.05 15.89 14.44
N GLN A 121 -12.29 16.52 13.28
CA GLN A 121 -11.27 16.86 12.28
C GLN A 121 -10.11 17.68 12.85
N ALA A 122 -10.34 18.59 13.79
CA ALA A 122 -9.28 19.34 14.45
C ALA A 122 -8.31 18.44 15.25
N ALA A 123 -8.83 17.38 15.87
CA ALA A 123 -8.00 16.40 16.57
C ALA A 123 -7.27 15.46 15.59
N VAL A 124 -7.91 15.10 14.46
CA VAL A 124 -7.27 14.37 13.36
C VAL A 124 -6.09 15.17 12.80
N GLU A 125 -6.27 16.46 12.54
CA GLU A 125 -5.18 17.35 12.09
C GLU A 125 -4.04 17.40 13.11
N THR A 126 -4.38 17.60 14.39
CA THR A 126 -3.39 17.63 15.48
C THR A 126 -2.60 16.32 15.58
N TYR A 127 -3.28 15.16 15.42
CA TYR A 127 -2.65 13.85 15.41
C TYR A 127 -1.59 13.74 14.32
N PHE A 128 -1.93 14.06 13.06
CA PHE A 128 -0.98 13.96 11.94
C PHE A 128 0.21 14.93 12.11
N ARG A 129 -0.04 16.18 12.53
CA ARG A 129 1.03 17.15 12.79
C ARG A 129 2.01 16.65 13.86
N ARG A 130 1.51 16.15 14.97
CA ARG A 130 2.36 15.63 16.07
C ARG A 130 3.18 14.42 15.64
N VAL A 131 2.62 13.53 14.82
CA VAL A 131 3.37 12.40 14.29
C VAL A 131 4.43 12.86 13.28
N ALA A 132 4.09 13.79 12.39
CA ALA A 132 5.02 14.35 11.43
C ALA A 132 6.18 15.11 12.11
N ASP A 133 5.93 15.77 13.24
CA ASP A 133 6.96 16.47 14.01
C ASP A 133 7.90 15.54 14.79
N ALA A 134 7.51 14.27 14.97
CA ALA A 134 8.23 13.34 15.84
C ALA A 134 9.51 12.76 15.23
N THR A 135 9.67 12.83 13.88
CA THR A 135 10.81 12.29 13.13
C THR A 135 11.23 13.23 12.00
N GLY A 136 12.37 12.94 11.37
CA GLY A 136 12.81 13.62 10.14
C GLY A 136 12.15 13.09 8.85
N LEU A 137 11.38 12.00 8.94
CA LEU A 137 10.86 11.28 7.77
C LEU A 137 9.65 11.96 7.13
N PRO A 138 9.51 11.89 5.79
CA PRO A 138 8.28 12.28 5.10
C PRO A 138 7.13 11.34 5.47
N LEU A 139 5.93 11.91 5.56
CA LEU A 139 4.72 11.24 5.98
C LEU A 139 3.71 11.12 4.83
N MET A 140 3.24 9.90 4.58
CA MET A 140 2.07 9.58 3.78
C MET A 140 0.89 9.36 4.72
N LEU A 141 -0.09 10.24 4.65
CA LEU A 141 -1.36 10.10 5.37
C LEU A 141 -2.17 8.95 4.75
N TYR A 142 -2.85 8.15 5.56
CA TYR A 142 -3.70 7.06 5.07
C TYR A 142 -5.14 7.26 5.50
N ASP A 143 -6.00 7.54 4.51
CA ASP A 143 -7.44 7.67 4.68
C ASP A 143 -8.15 6.41 4.20
N ILE A 144 -8.80 5.69 5.12
CA ILE A 144 -9.55 4.46 4.86
C ILE A 144 -10.80 4.40 5.76
N PRO A 145 -11.85 5.19 5.46
CA PRO A 145 -13.03 5.35 6.30
C PRO A 145 -13.73 4.05 6.65
N ASP A 146 -13.81 3.10 5.72
CA ASP A 146 -14.46 1.80 5.93
C ASP A 146 -13.84 0.97 7.05
N ARG A 147 -12.56 1.22 7.37
CA ARG A 147 -11.85 0.52 8.46
C ARG A 147 -11.69 1.39 9.69
N THR A 148 -11.46 2.68 9.50
CA THR A 148 -11.22 3.60 10.63
C THR A 148 -12.49 4.12 11.26
N GLY A 149 -13.62 4.08 10.52
CA GLY A 149 -14.89 4.70 10.94
C GLY A 149 -14.83 6.23 10.93
N ILE A 150 -13.75 6.81 10.41
CA ILE A 150 -13.56 8.26 10.29
C ILE A 150 -12.89 8.54 8.96
N ARG A 151 -13.33 9.61 8.32
CA ARG A 151 -12.74 10.16 7.10
C ARG A 151 -11.82 11.33 7.43
N VAL A 152 -10.79 11.55 6.64
CA VAL A 152 -10.04 12.81 6.66
C VAL A 152 -10.64 13.72 5.59
N GLU A 153 -11.37 14.77 6.05
CA GLU A 153 -12.07 15.67 5.14
C GLU A 153 -11.10 16.44 4.23
N PRO A 154 -11.51 16.77 2.97
CA PRO A 154 -10.67 17.54 2.05
C PRO A 154 -10.10 18.83 2.66
N GLU A 155 -10.87 19.57 3.43
CA GLU A 155 -10.45 20.79 4.11
C GLU A 155 -9.35 20.53 5.16
N THR A 156 -9.37 19.37 5.80
CA THR A 156 -8.29 18.93 6.72
C THR A 156 -7.03 18.58 5.96
N LEU A 157 -7.16 17.90 4.81
CA LEU A 157 -6.03 17.60 3.92
C LEU A 157 -5.38 18.89 3.37
N LEU A 158 -6.18 19.87 2.96
CA LEU A 158 -5.69 21.19 2.52
C LEU A 158 -4.86 21.89 3.60
N ARG A 159 -5.29 21.82 4.88
CA ARG A 159 -4.51 22.41 5.99
C ARG A 159 -3.25 21.60 6.31
N LEU A 160 -3.31 20.27 6.21
CA LEU A 160 -2.17 19.38 6.42
C LEU A 160 -1.12 19.51 5.33
N ALA A 161 -1.49 19.84 4.10
CA ALA A 161 -0.59 20.12 2.98
C ALA A 161 0.41 21.27 3.27
N GLY A 162 0.08 22.17 4.19
CA GLY A 162 1.01 23.22 4.67
C GLY A 162 2.11 22.71 5.60
N HIS A 163 2.09 21.43 5.99
CA HIS A 163 3.15 20.86 6.84
C HIS A 163 4.28 20.25 5.99
N PRO A 164 5.55 20.65 6.17
CA PRO A 164 6.64 20.29 5.24
C PRO A 164 6.93 18.78 5.16
N ARG A 165 6.57 18.00 6.18
CA ARG A 165 6.77 16.55 6.19
C ARG A 165 5.52 15.76 5.75
N VAL A 166 4.36 16.37 5.62
CA VAL A 166 3.17 15.70 5.07
C VAL A 166 3.24 15.84 3.56
N VAL A 167 3.72 14.82 2.88
CA VAL A 167 4.07 14.88 1.45
C VAL A 167 3.13 14.07 0.56
N ALA A 168 2.36 13.15 1.15
CA ALA A 168 1.52 12.24 0.37
C ALA A 168 0.24 11.82 1.10
N VAL A 169 -0.72 11.32 0.32
CA VAL A 169 -1.95 10.68 0.79
C VAL A 169 -2.08 9.32 0.13
N LYS A 170 -2.28 8.25 0.91
CA LYS A 170 -2.85 6.98 0.43
C LYS A 170 -4.36 7.08 0.62
N ASP A 171 -5.09 7.06 -0.48
CA ASP A 171 -6.52 7.33 -0.54
C ASP A 171 -7.32 6.04 -0.76
N CYS A 172 -8.19 5.71 0.21
CA CYS A 172 -9.23 4.69 0.14
C CYS A 172 -10.58 5.29 0.55
N ALA A 173 -10.81 6.57 0.32
CA ALA A 173 -12.04 7.27 0.72
C ALA A 173 -13.19 7.15 -0.29
N TYR A 174 -12.93 6.64 -1.50
CA TYR A 174 -13.89 6.51 -2.61
C TYR A 174 -14.58 7.85 -2.99
N ASP A 175 -13.86 8.97 -2.80
CA ASP A 175 -14.33 10.30 -3.16
C ASP A 175 -13.44 10.94 -4.23
N LEU A 176 -13.63 10.54 -5.47
CA LEU A 176 -12.84 11.04 -6.59
C LEU A 176 -12.95 12.57 -6.74
N LEU A 177 -14.09 13.17 -6.41
CA LEU A 177 -14.26 14.62 -6.47
C LEU A 177 -13.43 15.33 -5.40
N GLY A 178 -13.50 14.85 -4.15
CA GLY A 178 -12.69 15.38 -3.04
C GLY A 178 -11.20 15.23 -3.30
N SER A 179 -10.77 14.05 -3.77
CA SER A 179 -9.37 13.79 -4.14
C SER A 179 -8.90 14.72 -5.25
N THR A 180 -9.70 14.91 -6.31
CA THR A 180 -9.37 15.83 -7.40
C THR A 180 -9.20 17.28 -6.91
N LYS A 181 -10.05 17.75 -5.99
CA LYS A 181 -9.92 19.09 -5.40
C LYS A 181 -8.59 19.26 -4.65
N VAL A 182 -8.21 18.27 -3.83
CA VAL A 182 -6.97 18.35 -3.04
C VAL A 182 -5.74 18.24 -3.96
N ILE A 183 -5.75 17.34 -4.94
CA ILE A 183 -4.70 17.20 -5.96
C ILE A 183 -4.47 18.52 -6.70
N GLY A 184 -5.56 19.20 -7.12
CA GLY A 184 -5.48 20.46 -7.86
C GLY A 184 -5.06 21.67 -7.01
N ALA A 185 -5.19 21.60 -5.68
CA ALA A 185 -4.96 22.72 -4.77
C ALA A 185 -3.66 22.60 -3.96
N THR A 186 -2.96 21.45 -4.00
CA THR A 186 -1.81 21.17 -3.14
C THR A 186 -0.69 20.45 -3.90
N SER A 187 0.48 20.36 -3.27
CA SER A 187 1.60 19.53 -3.74
C SER A 187 1.58 18.10 -3.17
N LEU A 188 0.50 17.70 -2.46
CA LEU A 188 0.39 16.35 -1.91
C LEU A 188 0.36 15.30 -3.03
N ALA A 189 1.28 14.35 -2.98
CA ALA A 189 1.28 13.21 -3.88
C ALA A 189 0.17 12.24 -3.47
N TYR A 190 -0.87 12.09 -4.30
CA TYR A 190 -1.95 11.14 -4.06
C TYR A 190 -1.59 9.76 -4.58
N TYR A 191 -1.87 8.73 -3.79
CA TYR A 191 -1.70 7.33 -4.16
C TYR A 191 -3.03 6.59 -3.96
N SER A 192 -3.50 5.91 -5.00
CA SER A 192 -4.63 5.00 -4.82
C SER A 192 -4.26 3.90 -3.83
N GLY A 193 -5.11 3.69 -2.83
CA GLY A 193 -4.98 2.58 -1.88
C GLY A 193 -5.95 1.44 -2.15
N CYS A 194 -6.81 1.59 -3.16
CA CYS A 194 -7.80 0.62 -3.63
C CYS A 194 -7.47 0.22 -5.06
N ASP A 195 -7.23 -1.06 -5.30
CA ASP A 195 -6.71 -1.52 -6.60
C ASP A 195 -7.67 -1.26 -7.78
N GLU A 196 -8.97 -1.28 -7.56
CA GLU A 196 -10.00 -0.93 -8.54
C GLU A 196 -10.01 0.57 -8.92
N LEU A 197 -9.43 1.43 -8.07
CA LEU A 197 -9.32 2.87 -8.31
C LEU A 197 -7.93 3.30 -8.83
N ASN A 198 -7.02 2.36 -9.07
CA ASN A 198 -5.66 2.70 -9.51
C ASN A 198 -5.69 3.56 -10.79
N LEU A 199 -6.34 3.10 -11.84
CA LEU A 199 -6.41 3.86 -13.10
C LEU A 199 -7.29 5.13 -12.99
N PRO A 200 -8.51 5.09 -12.43
CA PRO A 200 -9.33 6.30 -12.28
C PRO A 200 -8.64 7.43 -11.50
N LEU A 201 -8.04 7.10 -10.35
CA LEU A 201 -7.37 8.11 -9.55
C LEU A 201 -6.09 8.63 -10.23
N TYR A 202 -5.35 7.73 -10.91
CA TYR A 202 -4.19 8.11 -11.70
C TYR A 202 -4.56 9.07 -12.85
N ALA A 203 -5.72 8.85 -13.50
CA ALA A 203 -6.22 9.68 -14.59
C ALA A 203 -6.56 11.12 -14.14
N VAL A 204 -6.98 11.32 -12.87
CA VAL A 204 -7.26 12.67 -12.36
C VAL A 204 -6.07 13.34 -11.66
N GLY A 205 -4.89 12.75 -11.73
CA GLY A 205 -3.65 13.41 -11.29
C GLY A 205 -2.94 12.75 -10.09
N ALA A 206 -3.36 11.57 -9.63
CA ALA A 206 -2.61 10.86 -8.60
C ALA A 206 -1.17 10.55 -9.05
N ALA A 207 -0.26 10.49 -8.10
CA ALA A 207 1.16 10.19 -8.32
C ALA A 207 1.42 8.68 -8.56
N GLY A 208 0.49 7.82 -8.11
CA GLY A 208 0.65 6.37 -8.23
C GLY A 208 -0.36 5.59 -7.42
N CYS A 209 0.05 4.41 -7.00
CA CYS A 209 -0.76 3.50 -6.17
C CYS A 209 0.06 2.82 -5.06
N VAL A 210 -0.63 2.41 -4.01
CA VAL A 210 -0.15 1.52 -2.94
C VAL A 210 -1.03 0.27 -2.97
N SER A 211 -0.65 -0.69 -3.78
CA SER A 211 -1.47 -1.80 -4.23
C SER A 211 -1.31 -3.05 -3.37
N THR A 212 -2.40 -3.74 -3.10
CA THR A 212 -2.41 -5.10 -2.54
C THR A 212 -2.19 -6.14 -3.65
N VAL A 213 -2.78 -5.93 -4.82
CA VAL A 213 -2.62 -6.81 -6.00
C VAL A 213 -1.16 -6.85 -6.47
N ALA A 214 -0.37 -5.79 -6.21
CA ALA A 214 1.07 -5.78 -6.49
C ALA A 214 1.85 -6.91 -5.82
N ASN A 215 1.35 -7.53 -4.74
CA ASN A 215 2.00 -8.72 -4.15
C ASN A 215 2.07 -9.90 -5.14
N VAL A 216 1.20 -9.97 -6.12
CA VAL A 216 1.08 -11.11 -7.05
C VAL A 216 1.20 -10.71 -8.52
N ALA A 217 0.82 -9.47 -8.89
CA ALA A 217 0.81 -9.00 -10.27
C ALA A 217 1.52 -7.63 -10.46
N PRO A 218 2.74 -7.44 -9.92
CA PRO A 218 3.42 -6.14 -9.96
C PRO A 218 3.73 -5.69 -11.40
N ARG A 219 4.14 -6.59 -12.29
CA ARG A 219 4.47 -6.24 -13.68
C ARG A 219 3.28 -5.74 -14.48
N GLN A 220 2.09 -6.32 -14.26
CA GLN A 220 0.87 -5.91 -14.93
C GLN A 220 0.42 -4.52 -14.45
N LEU A 221 0.52 -4.26 -13.14
CA LEU A 221 0.26 -2.93 -12.60
C LEU A 221 1.26 -1.90 -13.11
N ARG A 222 2.55 -2.26 -13.18
CA ARG A 222 3.57 -1.41 -13.78
C ARG A 222 3.25 -1.07 -15.22
N ALA A 223 2.91 -2.08 -16.03
CA ALA A 223 2.55 -1.89 -17.43
C ALA A 223 1.31 -1.00 -17.60
N LEU A 224 0.34 -1.06 -16.68
CA LEU A 224 -0.82 -0.18 -16.68
C LEU A 224 -0.40 1.29 -16.54
N LEU A 225 0.43 1.61 -15.55
CA LEU A 225 0.90 2.97 -15.30
C LEU A 225 1.79 3.48 -16.45
N ASP A 226 2.69 2.64 -16.97
CA ASP A 226 3.59 2.98 -18.07
C ASP A 226 2.80 3.24 -19.36
N ALA A 227 1.77 2.46 -19.67
CA ALA A 227 0.90 2.67 -20.81
C ALA A 227 0.16 4.01 -20.70
N PHE A 228 -0.35 4.35 -19.50
CA PHE A 228 -1.02 5.62 -19.27
C PHE A 228 -0.06 6.82 -19.46
N ASP A 229 1.14 6.76 -18.87
CA ASP A 229 2.15 7.81 -18.96
C ASP A 229 2.67 8.00 -20.40
N ALA A 230 2.71 6.91 -21.19
CA ALA A 230 3.01 6.98 -22.63
C ALA A 230 1.85 7.56 -23.47
N GLY A 231 0.73 7.95 -22.85
CA GLY A 231 -0.46 8.46 -23.55
C GLY A 231 -1.31 7.35 -24.20
N ASN A 232 -0.95 6.07 -24.04
CA ASN A 232 -1.71 4.94 -24.58
C ASN A 232 -2.84 4.54 -23.61
N THR A 233 -3.83 5.42 -23.49
CA THR A 233 -4.98 5.23 -22.59
C THR A 233 -5.83 4.01 -22.95
N ALA A 234 -5.88 3.63 -24.22
CA ALA A 234 -6.58 2.43 -24.66
C ALA A 234 -5.92 1.14 -24.11
N GLU A 235 -4.58 1.08 -24.13
CA GLU A 235 -3.83 -0.04 -23.56
C GLU A 235 -3.91 -0.05 -22.04
N ALA A 236 -3.78 1.10 -21.37
CA ALA A 236 -3.98 1.21 -19.93
C ALA A 236 -5.37 0.68 -19.52
N ALA A 237 -6.42 1.09 -20.23
CA ALA A 237 -7.78 0.58 -19.99
C ALA A 237 -7.92 -0.93 -20.29
N ARG A 238 -7.22 -1.46 -21.30
CA ARG A 238 -7.19 -2.90 -21.60
C ARG A 238 -6.55 -3.68 -20.45
N ILE A 239 -5.39 -3.23 -19.97
CA ILE A 239 -4.68 -3.89 -18.85
C ILE A 239 -5.52 -3.82 -17.57
N ASN A 240 -6.16 -2.67 -17.29
CA ASN A 240 -7.05 -2.53 -16.14
C ASN A 240 -8.19 -3.57 -16.17
N ARG A 241 -8.82 -3.76 -17.32
CA ARG A 241 -9.87 -4.81 -17.49
C ARG A 241 -9.34 -6.23 -17.28
N LEU A 242 -8.10 -6.51 -17.69
CA LEU A 242 -7.47 -7.81 -17.46
C LEU A 242 -7.16 -8.06 -15.98
N LEU A 243 -6.83 -7.02 -15.24
CA LEU A 243 -6.59 -7.10 -13.77
C LEU A 243 -7.89 -7.21 -12.98
N THR A 244 -9.03 -6.75 -13.52
CA THR A 244 -10.31 -6.64 -12.79
C THR A 244 -10.76 -7.96 -12.14
N PRO A 245 -10.76 -9.13 -12.81
CA PRO A 245 -11.20 -10.37 -12.16
C PRO A 245 -10.35 -10.78 -10.96
N LEU A 246 -9.02 -10.60 -11.05
CA LEU A 246 -8.11 -10.87 -9.95
C LEU A 246 -8.31 -9.86 -8.82
N THR A 247 -8.43 -8.57 -9.15
CA THR A 247 -8.68 -7.50 -8.19
C THR A 247 -9.98 -7.74 -7.41
N GLU A 248 -11.06 -8.08 -8.09
CA GLU A 248 -12.35 -8.38 -7.47
C GLU A 248 -12.24 -9.52 -6.47
N LEU A 249 -11.61 -10.63 -6.86
CA LEU A 249 -11.41 -11.76 -5.95
C LEU A 249 -10.48 -11.45 -4.78
N MET A 250 -9.48 -10.58 -4.99
CA MET A 250 -8.53 -10.24 -3.93
C MET A 250 -9.06 -9.18 -2.96
N THR A 251 -9.87 -8.23 -3.40
CA THR A 251 -10.20 -7.04 -2.60
C THR A 251 -11.70 -6.86 -2.34
N ALA A 252 -12.57 -7.42 -3.17
CA ALA A 252 -14.02 -7.23 -3.10
C ALA A 252 -14.83 -8.52 -2.78
N SER A 253 -14.17 -9.67 -2.62
CA SER A 253 -14.83 -10.97 -2.38
C SER A 253 -15.35 -11.15 -0.94
N GLY A 254 -15.22 -10.16 -0.07
CA GLY A 254 -15.51 -10.26 1.36
C GLY A 254 -14.36 -10.83 2.19
N LEU A 255 -13.30 -11.34 1.55
CA LEU A 255 -12.06 -11.71 2.22
C LEU A 255 -11.08 -10.52 2.23
N PRO A 256 -10.36 -10.28 3.34
CA PRO A 256 -9.30 -9.26 3.35
C PRO A 256 -8.21 -9.57 2.31
N GLY A 257 -7.70 -8.53 1.64
CA GLY A 257 -6.63 -8.68 0.65
C GLY A 257 -5.35 -9.36 1.16
N THR A 258 -5.08 -9.27 2.46
CA THR A 258 -4.02 -10.03 3.14
C THR A 258 -4.22 -11.54 3.02
N VAL A 259 -5.46 -12.00 3.27
CA VAL A 259 -5.82 -13.42 3.23
C VAL A 259 -5.67 -13.98 1.83
N THR A 260 -6.16 -13.23 0.84
CA THR A 260 -6.15 -13.65 -0.57
C THR A 260 -4.74 -13.63 -1.17
N ALA A 261 -3.93 -12.60 -0.87
CA ALA A 261 -2.53 -12.54 -1.30
C ALA A 261 -1.70 -13.69 -0.72
N LYS A 262 -1.83 -13.96 0.58
CA LYS A 262 -1.13 -15.09 1.21
C LYS A 262 -1.57 -16.44 0.67
N ALA A 263 -2.86 -16.63 0.38
CA ALA A 263 -3.38 -17.86 -0.22
C ALA A 263 -2.79 -18.12 -1.62
N LEU A 264 -2.59 -17.08 -2.43
CA LEU A 264 -1.95 -17.18 -3.75
C LEU A 264 -0.47 -17.46 -3.65
N LEU A 265 0.23 -16.80 -2.73
CA LEU A 265 1.69 -16.86 -2.60
C LEU A 265 2.17 -18.05 -1.76
N GLY A 266 1.29 -18.70 -0.99
CA GLY A 266 1.71 -19.71 -0.03
C GLY A 266 2.58 -19.14 1.10
N ALA A 267 2.38 -17.88 1.47
CA ALA A 267 3.26 -17.11 2.37
C ALA A 267 2.95 -17.32 3.86
N GLY A 268 2.62 -18.54 4.25
CA GLY A 268 2.30 -18.90 5.62
C GLY A 268 0.86 -18.55 6.05
N PRO A 269 0.51 -18.79 7.31
CA PRO A 269 -0.82 -18.50 7.83
C PRO A 269 -1.07 -16.99 7.96
N VAL A 270 -2.34 -16.61 8.07
CA VAL A 270 -2.74 -15.32 8.65
C VAL A 270 -2.88 -15.48 10.16
N ARG A 271 -2.72 -14.40 10.91
CA ARG A 271 -2.93 -14.38 12.36
C ARG A 271 -4.38 -14.06 12.71
N GLU A 272 -4.91 -14.69 13.74
CA GLU A 272 -6.22 -14.35 14.27
C GLU A 272 -6.32 -12.85 14.62
N PRO A 273 -7.49 -12.22 14.43
CA PRO A 273 -8.79 -12.84 14.12
C PRO A 273 -9.02 -13.15 12.63
N LEU A 274 -8.03 -12.95 11.76
CA LEU A 274 -8.17 -13.34 10.34
C LEU A 274 -8.21 -14.86 10.23
N GLN A 275 -8.99 -15.35 9.25
CA GLN A 275 -9.10 -16.77 8.94
C GLN A 275 -8.50 -17.02 7.55
N PRO A 276 -7.85 -18.18 7.33
CA PRO A 276 -7.33 -18.52 6.01
C PRO A 276 -8.46 -18.66 4.98
N ALA A 277 -8.14 -18.38 3.72
CA ALA A 277 -9.08 -18.58 2.62
C ALA A 277 -9.48 -20.07 2.51
N GLY A 278 -10.77 -20.33 2.35
CA GLY A 278 -11.26 -21.68 2.07
C GLY A 278 -10.78 -22.18 0.70
N ARG A 279 -10.80 -23.51 0.48
CA ARG A 279 -10.32 -24.14 -0.77
C ARG A 279 -10.97 -23.54 -2.02
N GLY A 280 -12.29 -23.37 -2.03
CA GLY A 280 -13.00 -22.82 -3.18
C GLY A 280 -12.58 -21.40 -3.55
N ALA A 281 -12.35 -20.55 -2.54
CA ALA A 281 -11.84 -19.19 -2.75
C ALA A 281 -10.39 -19.22 -3.30
N THR A 282 -9.53 -20.06 -2.73
CA THR A 282 -8.14 -20.24 -3.19
C THR A 282 -8.09 -20.75 -4.64
N ASP A 283 -8.93 -21.70 -5.00
CA ASP A 283 -8.99 -22.23 -6.38
C ASP A 283 -9.52 -21.17 -7.36
N GLY A 284 -10.48 -20.34 -6.94
CA GLY A 284 -10.96 -19.20 -7.73
C GLY A 284 -9.85 -18.18 -8.00
N LEU A 285 -9.11 -17.80 -6.95
CA LEU A 285 -7.97 -16.89 -7.04
C LEU A 285 -6.88 -17.43 -7.98
N ARG A 286 -6.54 -18.71 -7.87
CA ARG A 286 -5.54 -19.34 -8.74
C ARG A 286 -5.96 -19.32 -10.21
N ARG A 287 -7.21 -19.67 -10.52
CA ARG A 287 -7.71 -19.60 -11.90
C ARG A 287 -7.61 -18.18 -12.47
N ALA A 288 -8.11 -17.18 -11.75
CA ALA A 288 -8.05 -15.79 -12.22
C ALA A 288 -6.60 -15.31 -12.43
N TYR A 289 -5.69 -15.73 -11.56
CA TYR A 289 -4.29 -15.41 -11.69
C TYR A 289 -3.64 -16.10 -12.89
N GLU A 290 -3.92 -17.38 -13.12
CA GLU A 290 -3.45 -18.13 -14.29
C GLU A 290 -3.98 -17.58 -15.61
N GLU A 291 -5.24 -17.16 -15.66
CA GLU A 291 -5.85 -16.49 -16.82
C GLU A 291 -5.15 -15.15 -17.12
N LEU A 292 -4.87 -14.34 -16.09
CA LEU A 292 -4.11 -13.10 -16.23
C LEU A 292 -2.72 -13.37 -16.82
N LEU A 293 -1.98 -14.34 -16.28
CA LEU A 293 -0.64 -14.70 -16.75
C LEU A 293 -0.64 -15.25 -18.17
N THR A 294 -1.66 -16.01 -18.55
CA THR A 294 -1.80 -16.54 -19.91
C THR A 294 -2.03 -15.43 -20.92
N THR A 295 -2.80 -14.41 -20.55
CA THR A 295 -3.17 -13.30 -21.44
C THR A 295 -2.08 -12.24 -21.54
N THR A 296 -1.33 -12.01 -20.46
CA THR A 296 -0.29 -10.96 -20.39
C THR A 296 1.14 -11.45 -20.65
N GLY A 297 1.31 -12.74 -20.87
CA GLY A 297 2.58 -13.44 -20.95
C GLY A 297 3.05 -13.90 -19.55
N ARG A 298 3.51 -15.14 -19.45
CA ARG A 298 4.03 -15.69 -18.20
C ARG A 298 5.27 -14.91 -17.76
N CYS A 299 5.14 -14.24 -16.64
CA CYS A 299 6.29 -13.94 -15.84
C CYS A 299 6.67 -15.18 -15.02
N PRO A 300 7.96 -15.50 -14.81
CA PRO A 300 8.29 -16.52 -13.83
C PRO A 300 7.67 -16.09 -12.49
N SER A 301 6.72 -16.89 -12.02
CA SER A 301 6.17 -16.75 -10.66
C SER A 301 7.34 -16.72 -9.69
N PRO A 302 7.34 -15.84 -8.69
CA PRO A 302 8.23 -16.06 -7.55
C PRO A 302 7.97 -17.51 -7.09
N ALA A 303 9.03 -18.29 -6.94
CA ALA A 303 8.92 -19.66 -6.48
C ALA A 303 8.10 -19.67 -5.19
N PRO A 304 7.16 -20.62 -5.01
CA PRO A 304 6.44 -20.73 -3.77
C PRO A 304 7.43 -20.70 -2.62
N VAL A 305 7.17 -19.87 -1.63
CA VAL A 305 7.97 -19.82 -0.42
C VAL A 305 7.85 -21.22 0.21
N PRO A 306 8.96 -21.99 0.33
CA PRO A 306 8.94 -23.37 0.82
C PRO A 306 8.47 -23.45 2.26
#